data_99133a239a2ff5cfaa02f8f9f1dfe22c
#
_entry.id   99133a239a2ff5cfaa02f8f9f1dfe22c
#
_cell.length_a   1.000
_cell.length_b   1.000
_cell.length_c   1.000
_cell.angle_alpha   90.00
_cell.angle_beta   90.00
_cell.angle_gamma   90.00
#
_symmetry.space_group_name_H-M   'P 1'
#
loop_
_entity.id
_entity.type
_entity.pdbx_description
1 polymer ?
#
loop_
_entity_poly.entity_id
_entity_poly.type
_entity_poly.pdbx_seq_one_letter_code
_entity_poly.pdbx_strand_id
1 'polypeptide(L)'
;MNRNKKLGINVVLMSISSFGSKLLTFFLVPLYTSYLTTAEYGVSDLITTTTSLLAPIFTATIGEAVLRYALEKDIDKYQVFRIGLFIHMVGFIALMCFSPLLLMIKLLKPYYVFFILYYFSFTFYSFFSLFCRGINKVVAFTISGIIQTLVMVGTNIVSLIFLDMGIYGYLLSFIVSNFAGMILLVTLGKMHVYFKIGKIDKKLMKEMLFYSLPMITNSISWWISNSSDKYILTFLCGATINGIYSVAYKIPTILSVCYGVFMSAWRLSAVDDFGSEETDRFYSQILTKMTKTLIIVGAGIVLFNKILAKFLYAKDFFSAREFVPVLVIAFLLHGLGEFYGSVYTSAKCTKMLFYSSLAGAVCNIVLNFALIPKFQAMGAAIATMISYGVILAIRAIHSRTIMKMTIPITNITISSVIFITMAIIQTIDFQGSFIISAILFCIIAFFNRDMVVEIINTVLKKKPKKTAKQ
;
A
#
# COMPACT_ATOMS: atom_id res chain seq x y z
N MET A 1 3.04 -11.79 31.48
CA MET A 1 2.94 -12.31 30.09
C MET A 1 4.32 -12.18 29.45
N ASN A 2 4.87 -13.25 28.90
CA ASN A 2 6.22 -13.27 28.33
C ASN A 2 6.31 -12.22 27.18
N ARG A 3 7.40 -11.44 27.12
CA ARG A 3 7.62 -10.34 26.16
C ARG A 3 7.36 -10.77 24.70
N ASN A 4 7.82 -11.97 24.35
CA ASN A 4 7.62 -12.56 23.02
C ASN A 4 6.15 -12.88 22.72
N LYS A 5 5.38 -13.34 23.71
CA LYS A 5 3.94 -13.61 23.56
C LYS A 5 3.14 -12.31 23.34
N LYS A 6 3.50 -11.23 24.04
CA LYS A 6 2.88 -9.91 23.87
C LYS A 6 3.20 -9.33 22.47
N LEU A 7 4.44 -9.46 22.01
CA LEU A 7 4.86 -9.03 20.68
C LEU A 7 4.09 -9.79 19.60
N GLY A 8 4.02 -11.13 19.69
CA GLY A 8 3.28 -11.95 18.74
C GLY A 8 1.79 -11.59 18.66
N ILE A 9 1.13 -11.38 19.79
CA ILE A 9 -0.28 -10.95 19.82
C ILE A 9 -0.45 -9.57 19.15
N ASN A 10 0.43 -8.62 19.43
CA ASN A 10 0.36 -7.28 18.83
C ASN A 10 0.55 -7.33 17.30
N VAL A 11 1.48 -8.14 16.80
CA VAL A 11 1.70 -8.34 15.36
C VAL A 11 0.47 -8.96 14.70
N VAL A 12 -0.12 -9.99 15.32
CA VAL A 12 -1.34 -10.62 14.80
C VAL A 12 -2.51 -9.64 14.78
N LEU A 13 -2.72 -8.86 15.84
CA LEU A 13 -3.79 -7.85 15.90
C LEU A 13 -3.61 -6.76 14.83
N MET A 14 -2.39 -6.25 14.66
CA MET A 14 -2.09 -5.25 13.63
C MET A 14 -2.28 -5.82 12.22
N SER A 15 -1.87 -7.08 12.00
CA SER A 15 -2.05 -7.76 10.71
C SER A 15 -3.53 -7.96 10.40
N ILE A 16 -4.34 -8.41 11.36
CA ILE A 16 -5.80 -8.58 11.20
C ILE A 16 -6.46 -7.25 10.86
N SER A 17 -6.11 -6.17 11.57
CA SER A 17 -6.65 -4.83 11.28
C SER A 17 -6.31 -4.37 9.85
N SER A 18 -5.04 -4.43 9.47
CA SER A 18 -4.58 -3.97 8.16
C SER A 18 -5.10 -4.84 7.01
N PHE A 19 -5.13 -6.16 7.19
CA PHE A 19 -5.61 -7.12 6.20
C PHE A 19 -7.13 -7.03 6.05
N GLY A 20 -7.87 -7.00 7.17
CA GLY A 20 -9.33 -6.89 7.18
C GLY A 20 -9.80 -5.62 6.50
N SER A 21 -9.16 -4.48 6.78
CA SER A 21 -9.48 -3.20 6.13
C SER A 21 -9.25 -3.24 4.62
N LYS A 22 -8.12 -3.82 4.16
CA LYS A 22 -7.84 -3.96 2.72
C LYS A 22 -8.84 -4.86 2.01
N LEU A 23 -9.25 -5.96 2.63
CA LEU A 23 -10.27 -6.85 2.08
C LEU A 23 -11.62 -6.15 2.00
N LEU A 24 -12.05 -5.46 3.05
CA LEU A 24 -13.31 -4.72 3.05
C LEU A 24 -13.33 -3.64 1.97
N THR A 25 -12.26 -2.87 1.81
CA THR A 25 -12.15 -1.87 0.74
C THR A 25 -12.14 -2.50 -0.65
N PHE A 26 -11.59 -3.70 -0.81
CA PHE A 26 -11.65 -4.44 -2.06
C PHE A 26 -13.09 -4.85 -2.41
N PHE A 27 -13.86 -5.35 -1.45
CA PHE A 27 -15.26 -5.71 -1.67
C PHE A 27 -16.19 -4.51 -1.87
N LEU A 28 -15.75 -3.28 -1.59
CA LEU A 28 -16.50 -2.06 -1.93
C LEU A 28 -16.32 -1.61 -3.39
N VAL A 29 -15.37 -2.20 -4.14
CA VAL A 29 -15.13 -1.80 -5.53
C VAL A 29 -16.36 -1.95 -6.41
N PRO A 30 -17.16 -3.05 -6.35
CA PRO A 30 -18.41 -3.15 -7.11
C PRO A 30 -19.39 -2.02 -6.79
N LEU A 31 -19.49 -1.61 -5.52
CA LEU A 31 -20.33 -0.48 -5.13
C LEU A 31 -19.87 0.81 -5.82
N TYR A 32 -18.57 1.11 -5.73
CA TYR A 32 -18.04 2.34 -6.33
C TYR A 32 -18.22 2.39 -7.84
N THR A 33 -17.92 1.29 -8.54
CA THR A 33 -18.04 1.22 -9.99
C THR A 33 -19.50 1.21 -10.48
N SER A 34 -20.45 0.83 -9.63
CA SER A 34 -21.89 0.88 -9.94
C SER A 34 -22.50 2.26 -9.78
N TYR A 35 -22.03 3.04 -8.79
CA TYR A 35 -22.67 4.32 -8.41
C TYR A 35 -21.88 5.56 -8.84
N LEU A 36 -20.58 5.45 -9.09
CA LEU A 36 -19.74 6.56 -9.56
C LEU A 36 -19.49 6.45 -11.07
N THR A 37 -19.34 7.58 -11.72
CA THR A 37 -18.76 7.65 -13.06
C THR A 37 -17.24 7.49 -12.99
N THR A 38 -16.62 7.11 -14.11
CA THR A 38 -15.16 7.00 -14.21
C THR A 38 -14.45 8.32 -13.92
N ALA A 39 -15.05 9.44 -14.35
CA ALA A 39 -14.52 10.79 -14.07
C ALA A 39 -14.59 11.13 -12.57
N GLU A 40 -15.70 10.87 -11.89
CA GLU A 40 -15.85 11.10 -10.45
C GLU A 40 -14.88 10.27 -9.64
N TYR A 41 -14.71 8.99 -10.00
CA TYR A 41 -13.73 8.13 -9.35
C TYR A 41 -12.30 8.62 -9.58
N GLY A 42 -11.97 9.07 -10.79
CA GLY A 42 -10.67 9.67 -11.11
C GLY A 42 -10.37 10.96 -10.33
N VAL A 43 -11.38 11.82 -10.16
CA VAL A 43 -11.24 13.04 -9.33
C VAL A 43 -11.05 12.70 -7.86
N SER A 44 -11.83 11.76 -7.34
CA SER A 44 -11.70 11.34 -5.94
C SER A 44 -10.33 10.70 -5.66
N ASP A 45 -9.80 9.94 -6.61
CA ASP A 45 -8.46 9.37 -6.53
C ASP A 45 -7.39 10.48 -6.51
N LEU A 46 -7.53 11.54 -7.32
CA LEU A 46 -6.64 12.69 -7.26
C LEU A 46 -6.70 13.42 -5.92
N ILE A 47 -7.90 13.61 -5.33
CA ILE A 47 -8.06 14.22 -4.01
C ILE A 47 -7.30 13.43 -2.96
N THR A 48 -7.47 12.11 -2.93
CA THR A 48 -6.78 11.24 -1.97
C THR A 48 -5.27 11.20 -2.19
N THR A 49 -4.85 11.19 -3.44
CA THR A 49 -3.45 11.18 -3.85
C THR A 49 -2.78 12.52 -3.55
N THR A 50 -3.47 13.66 -3.79
CA THR A 50 -2.98 15.01 -3.42
C THR A 50 -2.82 15.11 -1.90
N THR A 51 -3.80 14.62 -1.14
CA THR A 51 -3.71 14.59 0.32
C THR A 51 -2.48 13.80 0.80
N SER A 52 -2.22 12.63 0.20
CA SER A 52 -1.06 11.81 0.57
C SER A 52 0.30 12.44 0.21
N LEU A 53 0.34 13.31 -0.82
CA LEU A 53 1.53 14.12 -1.16
C LEU A 53 1.75 15.27 -0.18
N LEU A 54 0.68 16.01 0.12
CA LEU A 54 0.77 17.23 0.93
C LEU A 54 0.91 16.91 2.42
N ALA A 55 0.38 15.77 2.89
CA ALA A 55 0.46 15.38 4.29
C ALA A 55 1.89 15.38 4.84
N PRO A 56 2.88 14.65 4.28
CA PRO A 56 4.25 14.66 4.80
C PRO A 56 4.89 16.05 4.77
N ILE A 57 4.54 16.90 3.79
CA ILE A 57 5.11 18.25 3.65
C ILE A 57 4.60 19.14 4.79
N PHE A 58 3.29 19.30 4.92
CA PHE A 58 2.71 20.23 5.88
C PHE A 58 2.72 19.72 7.32
N THR A 59 2.71 18.40 7.56
CA THR A 59 2.86 17.85 8.91
C THR A 59 4.33 17.66 9.31
N ALA A 60 5.30 17.96 8.42
CA ALA A 60 6.73 17.69 8.62
C ALA A 60 7.02 16.23 9.03
N THR A 61 6.18 15.27 8.62
CA THR A 61 6.19 13.86 9.06
C THR A 61 6.36 13.67 10.57
N ILE A 62 5.96 14.67 11.36
CA ILE A 62 6.16 14.68 12.82
C ILE A 62 5.52 13.47 13.51
N GLY A 63 4.51 12.85 12.90
CA GLY A 63 3.88 11.63 13.40
C GLY A 63 4.87 10.47 13.63
N GLU A 64 5.89 10.34 12.78
CA GLU A 64 6.94 9.31 12.94
C GLU A 64 7.84 9.61 14.15
N ALA A 65 8.19 10.88 14.35
CA ALA A 65 8.87 11.30 15.56
C ALA A 65 8.00 11.06 16.81
N VAL A 66 6.71 11.40 16.75
CA VAL A 66 5.76 11.14 17.84
C VAL A 66 5.72 9.65 18.21
N LEU A 67 5.64 8.75 17.22
CA LEU A 67 5.70 7.30 17.47
C LEU A 67 7.02 6.91 18.16
N ARG A 68 8.15 7.40 17.63
CA ARG A 68 9.49 7.04 18.12
C ARG A 68 9.70 7.51 19.55
N TYR A 69 9.46 8.79 19.83
CA TYR A 69 9.70 9.41 21.14
C TYR A 69 8.68 8.98 22.19
N ALA A 70 7.43 8.69 21.81
CA ALA A 70 6.44 8.16 22.73
C ALA A 70 6.73 6.73 23.22
N LEU A 71 7.54 5.95 22.50
CA LEU A 71 8.03 4.62 22.93
C LEU A 71 9.15 4.71 23.97
N GLU A 72 9.88 5.81 24.06
CA GLU A 72 10.99 6.00 25.00
C GLU A 72 10.45 6.20 26.41
N LYS A 73 11.06 5.53 27.41
CA LYS A 73 10.55 5.53 28.80
C LYS A 73 10.79 6.87 29.51
N ASP A 74 11.89 7.52 29.20
CA ASP A 74 12.40 8.68 29.93
C ASP A 74 11.88 10.01 29.36
N ILE A 75 11.06 9.98 28.30
CA ILE A 75 10.52 11.17 27.67
C ILE A 75 9.07 11.41 28.14
N ASP A 76 8.77 12.66 28.48
CA ASP A 76 7.43 13.09 28.85
C ASP A 76 6.47 13.01 27.66
N LYS A 77 5.53 12.06 27.73
CA LYS A 77 4.53 11.80 26.68
C LYS A 77 3.54 12.95 26.50
N TYR A 78 3.33 13.78 27.53
CA TYR A 78 2.54 14.99 27.39
C TYR A 78 3.22 16.01 26.48
N GLN A 79 4.54 16.15 26.58
CA GLN A 79 5.31 17.01 25.69
C GLN A 79 5.31 16.47 24.25
N VAL A 80 5.54 15.17 24.06
CA VAL A 80 5.52 14.53 22.73
C VAL A 80 4.17 14.74 22.04
N PHE A 81 3.06 14.52 22.75
CA PHE A 81 1.71 14.74 22.24
C PHE A 81 1.48 16.19 21.87
N ARG A 82 1.82 17.13 22.77
CA ARG A 82 1.64 18.57 22.59
C ARG A 82 2.44 19.12 21.41
N ILE A 83 3.70 18.70 21.27
CA ILE A 83 4.56 19.06 20.13
C ILE A 83 3.95 18.52 18.83
N GLY A 84 3.57 17.25 18.79
CA GLY A 84 2.95 16.64 17.63
C GLY A 84 1.67 17.35 17.21
N LEU A 85 0.78 17.63 18.16
CA LEU A 85 -0.47 18.35 17.90
C LEU A 85 -0.20 19.78 17.41
N PHE A 86 0.74 20.49 18.03
CA PHE A 86 1.11 21.86 17.63
C PHE A 86 1.62 21.89 16.19
N ILE A 87 2.53 21.00 15.80
CA ILE A 87 3.06 20.94 14.45
C ILE A 87 1.96 20.58 13.43
N HIS A 88 1.04 19.65 13.77
CA HIS A 88 -0.11 19.34 12.91
C HIS A 88 -1.04 20.54 12.71
N MET A 89 -1.30 21.30 13.79
CA MET A 89 -2.12 22.52 13.71
C MET A 89 -1.45 23.61 12.86
N VAL A 90 -0.15 23.87 13.08
CA VAL A 90 0.63 24.82 12.27
C VAL A 90 0.65 24.39 10.82
N GLY A 91 0.89 23.11 10.55
CA GLY A 91 0.87 22.55 9.20
C GLY A 91 -0.49 22.66 8.53
N PHE A 92 -1.58 22.43 9.26
CA PHE A 92 -2.94 22.63 8.74
C PHE A 92 -3.23 24.10 8.42
N ILE A 93 -2.84 25.04 9.29
CA ILE A 93 -2.97 26.47 9.03
C ILE A 93 -2.14 26.87 7.81
N ALA A 94 -0.91 26.36 7.69
CA ALA A 94 -0.09 26.60 6.52
C ALA A 94 -0.75 26.04 5.24
N LEU A 95 -1.31 24.81 5.29
CA LEU A 95 -2.10 24.30 4.17
C LEU A 95 -3.26 25.22 3.81
N MET A 96 -4.01 25.73 4.80
CA MET A 96 -5.13 26.66 4.54
C MET A 96 -4.68 27.93 3.84
N CYS A 97 -3.51 28.46 4.16
CA CYS A 97 -2.92 29.61 3.47
C CYS A 97 -2.54 29.30 2.01
N PHE A 98 -2.04 28.09 1.72
CA PHE A 98 -1.66 27.67 0.38
C PHE A 98 -2.80 27.05 -0.42
N SER A 99 -3.85 26.56 0.22
CA SER A 99 -4.96 25.86 -0.42
C SER A 99 -5.73 26.67 -1.49
N PRO A 100 -5.80 28.02 -1.47
CA PRO A 100 -6.40 28.76 -2.58
C PRO A 100 -5.76 28.50 -3.93
N LEU A 101 -4.47 28.08 -3.97
CA LEU A 101 -3.82 27.67 -5.21
C LEU A 101 -4.50 26.45 -5.84
N LEU A 102 -5.10 25.57 -5.03
CA LEU A 102 -5.84 24.40 -5.52
C LEU A 102 -7.13 24.81 -6.24
N LEU A 103 -7.69 25.99 -5.96
CA LEU A 103 -8.86 26.53 -6.68
C LEU A 103 -8.55 26.89 -8.13
N MET A 104 -7.26 27.08 -8.46
CA MET A 104 -6.82 27.29 -9.85
C MET A 104 -6.94 26.00 -10.68
N ILE A 105 -6.96 24.83 -10.03
CA ILE A 105 -7.15 23.54 -10.68
C ILE A 105 -8.66 23.33 -10.88
N LYS A 106 -9.16 23.59 -12.09
CA LYS A 106 -10.59 23.52 -12.43
C LYS A 106 -11.26 22.22 -11.98
N LEU A 107 -10.53 21.11 -12.04
CA LEU A 107 -11.01 19.78 -11.69
C LEU A 107 -11.26 19.60 -10.17
N LEU A 108 -10.47 20.26 -9.31
CA LEU A 108 -10.56 20.16 -7.86
C LEU A 108 -11.44 21.24 -7.23
N LYS A 109 -11.67 22.33 -7.94
CA LYS A 109 -12.43 23.50 -7.46
C LYS A 109 -13.79 23.15 -6.86
N PRO A 110 -14.67 22.32 -7.47
CA PRO A 110 -15.97 21.95 -6.91
C PRO A 110 -15.88 21.19 -5.58
N TYR A 111 -14.76 20.49 -5.35
CA TYR A 111 -14.55 19.60 -4.21
C TYR A 111 -13.60 20.17 -3.16
N TYR A 112 -13.31 21.48 -3.24
CA TYR A 112 -12.34 22.15 -2.38
C TYR A 112 -12.62 21.94 -0.89
N VAL A 113 -13.87 22.14 -0.45
CA VAL A 113 -14.27 21.97 0.96
C VAL A 113 -14.06 20.52 1.40
N PHE A 114 -14.44 19.53 0.57
CA PHE A 114 -14.24 18.12 0.85
C PHE A 114 -12.77 17.76 0.91
N PHE A 115 -11.92 18.35 0.05
CA PHE A 115 -10.48 18.19 0.10
C PHE A 115 -9.91 18.65 1.46
N ILE A 116 -10.28 19.86 1.92
CA ILE A 116 -9.80 20.41 3.20
C ILE A 116 -10.25 19.54 4.38
N LEU A 117 -11.53 19.16 4.40
CA LEU A 117 -12.08 18.29 5.45
C LEU A 117 -11.43 16.91 5.45
N TYR A 118 -11.21 16.35 4.26
CA TYR A 118 -10.53 15.06 4.13
C TYR A 118 -9.08 15.15 4.58
N TYR A 119 -8.33 16.17 4.15
CA TYR A 119 -6.95 16.38 4.58
C TYR A 119 -6.86 16.50 6.11
N PHE A 120 -7.72 17.33 6.71
CA PHE A 120 -7.78 17.48 8.17
C PHE A 120 -8.04 16.13 8.85
N SER A 121 -9.14 15.48 8.49
CA SER A 121 -9.53 14.21 9.12
C SER A 121 -8.47 13.13 8.96
N PHE A 122 -7.86 13.02 7.77
CA PHE A 122 -6.81 12.04 7.46
C PHE A 122 -5.53 12.27 8.27
N THR A 123 -5.02 13.50 8.29
CA THR A 123 -3.75 13.80 8.98
C THR A 123 -3.89 13.70 10.50
N PHE A 124 -4.99 14.17 11.06
CA PHE A 124 -5.23 14.07 12.50
C PHE A 124 -5.52 12.63 12.95
N TYR A 125 -6.31 11.86 12.18
CA TYR A 125 -6.47 10.42 12.46
C TYR A 125 -5.13 9.70 12.44
N SER A 126 -4.28 9.98 11.44
CA SER A 126 -2.93 9.43 11.36
C SER A 126 -2.08 9.78 12.58
N PHE A 127 -2.07 11.05 13.00
CA PHE A 127 -1.36 11.51 14.18
C PHE A 127 -1.81 10.77 15.47
N PHE A 128 -3.12 10.74 15.74
CA PHE A 128 -3.66 10.02 16.90
C PHE A 128 -3.35 8.54 16.86
N SER A 129 -3.40 7.93 15.68
CA SER A 129 -3.07 6.53 15.44
C SER A 129 -1.61 6.22 15.79
N LEU A 130 -0.67 7.06 15.34
CA LEU A 130 0.76 6.91 15.62
C LEU A 130 1.06 7.12 17.11
N PHE A 131 0.48 8.14 17.74
CA PHE A 131 0.63 8.36 19.17
C PHE A 131 0.06 7.21 20.01
N CYS A 132 -1.13 6.69 19.64
CA CYS A 132 -1.75 5.54 20.32
C CYS A 132 -0.83 4.31 20.32
N ARG A 133 -0.16 4.04 19.21
CA ARG A 133 0.85 2.97 19.12
C ARG A 133 2.08 3.28 19.97
N GLY A 134 2.54 4.53 19.97
CA GLY A 134 3.68 4.99 20.76
C GLY A 134 3.48 4.83 22.27
N ILE A 135 2.27 5.04 22.77
CA ILE A 135 1.92 4.79 24.19
C ILE A 135 1.50 3.33 24.48
N ASN A 136 1.79 2.40 23.54
CA ASN A 136 1.49 0.96 23.66
C ASN A 136 0.00 0.61 23.80
N LYS A 137 -0.92 1.44 23.32
CA LYS A 137 -2.37 1.17 23.30
C LYS A 137 -2.80 0.47 22.00
N VAL A 138 -2.10 -0.62 21.64
CA VAL A 138 -2.28 -1.35 20.38
C VAL A 138 -3.70 -1.86 20.20
N VAL A 139 -4.39 -2.27 21.28
CA VAL A 139 -5.79 -2.74 21.22
C VAL A 139 -6.73 -1.60 20.80
N ALA A 140 -6.57 -0.40 21.39
CA ALA A 140 -7.38 0.77 21.01
C ALA A 140 -7.14 1.15 19.54
N PHE A 141 -5.89 1.13 19.08
CA PHE A 141 -5.52 1.32 17.68
C PHE A 141 -6.22 0.32 16.76
N THR A 142 -6.17 -0.97 17.10
CA THR A 142 -6.77 -2.05 16.29
C THR A 142 -8.30 -1.91 16.20
N ILE A 143 -8.97 -1.70 17.33
CA ILE A 143 -10.43 -1.52 17.38
C ILE A 143 -10.83 -0.27 16.58
N SER A 144 -10.13 0.84 16.77
CA SER A 144 -10.39 2.07 16.02
C SER A 144 -10.28 1.86 14.51
N GLY A 145 -9.24 1.17 14.02
CA GLY A 145 -9.05 0.88 12.59
C GLY A 145 -10.15 -0.01 12.00
N ILE A 146 -10.60 -1.02 12.75
CA ILE A 146 -11.70 -1.89 12.32
C ILE A 146 -13.02 -1.09 12.25
N ILE A 147 -13.36 -0.34 13.31
CA ILE A 147 -14.60 0.44 13.34
C ILE A 147 -14.57 1.57 12.31
N GLN A 148 -13.43 2.24 12.12
CA GLN A 148 -13.24 3.22 11.03
C GLN A 148 -13.61 2.61 9.68
N THR A 149 -13.13 1.41 9.38
CA THR A 149 -13.44 0.73 8.12
C THR A 149 -14.92 0.37 8.03
N LEU A 150 -15.54 -0.11 9.12
CA LEU A 150 -16.97 -0.41 9.14
C LEU A 150 -17.83 0.85 8.96
N VAL A 151 -17.45 1.97 9.60
CA VAL A 151 -18.12 3.26 9.41
C VAL A 151 -17.98 3.73 7.96
N MET A 152 -16.79 3.56 7.33
CA MET A 152 -16.59 3.88 5.93
C MET A 152 -17.51 3.05 5.03
N VAL A 153 -17.63 1.74 5.27
CA VAL A 153 -18.56 0.85 4.54
C VAL A 153 -20.00 1.31 4.72
N GLY A 154 -20.44 1.51 5.96
CA GLY A 154 -21.80 1.94 6.27
C GLY A 154 -22.14 3.30 5.65
N THR A 155 -21.24 4.28 5.78
CA THR A 155 -21.44 5.61 5.18
C THR A 155 -21.48 5.54 3.66
N ASN A 156 -20.62 4.72 3.01
CA ASN A 156 -20.68 4.52 1.56
C ASN A 156 -22.02 3.92 1.12
N ILE A 157 -22.52 2.91 1.82
CA ILE A 157 -23.80 2.29 1.51
C ILE A 157 -24.92 3.34 1.61
N VAL A 158 -24.98 4.06 2.72
CA VAL A 158 -26.02 5.08 2.94
C VAL A 158 -25.92 6.20 1.90
N SER A 159 -24.73 6.76 1.70
CA SER A 159 -24.57 7.94 0.83
C SER A 159 -24.66 7.63 -0.65
N LEU A 160 -24.21 6.46 -1.11
CA LEU A 160 -24.23 6.10 -2.53
C LEU A 160 -25.54 5.42 -2.93
N ILE A 161 -26.10 4.49 -2.09
CA ILE A 161 -27.28 3.71 -2.47
C ILE A 161 -28.58 4.45 -2.11
N PHE A 162 -28.68 4.96 -0.87
CA PHE A 162 -29.93 5.55 -0.39
C PHE A 162 -30.06 7.04 -0.67
N LEU A 163 -28.93 7.79 -0.67
CA LEU A 163 -28.97 9.25 -0.85
C LEU A 163 -28.49 9.70 -2.25
N ASP A 164 -27.98 8.79 -3.08
CA ASP A 164 -27.46 9.03 -4.44
C ASP A 164 -26.53 10.26 -4.54
N MET A 165 -25.63 10.42 -3.55
CA MET A 165 -24.76 11.60 -3.44
C MET A 165 -23.55 11.54 -4.38
N GLY A 166 -23.35 10.46 -5.16
CA GLY A 166 -22.21 10.32 -6.08
C GLY A 166 -20.87 10.54 -5.39
N ILE A 167 -19.98 11.31 -6.03
CA ILE A 167 -18.64 11.61 -5.52
C ILE A 167 -18.66 12.29 -4.13
N TYR A 168 -19.66 13.12 -3.84
CA TYR A 168 -19.76 13.78 -2.54
C TYR A 168 -19.98 12.77 -1.40
N GLY A 169 -20.84 11.77 -1.63
CA GLY A 169 -21.06 10.69 -0.69
C GLY A 169 -19.82 9.83 -0.49
N TYR A 170 -19.10 9.55 -1.58
CA TYR A 170 -17.84 8.82 -1.52
C TYR A 170 -16.77 9.56 -0.69
N LEU A 171 -16.55 10.85 -0.93
CA LEU A 171 -15.62 11.66 -0.15
C LEU A 171 -16.05 11.82 1.31
N LEU A 172 -17.37 12.00 1.54
CA LEU A 172 -17.94 12.09 2.90
C LEU A 172 -17.64 10.83 3.71
N SER A 173 -17.67 9.65 3.08
CA SER A 173 -17.40 8.39 3.77
C SER A 173 -15.98 8.32 4.35
N PHE A 174 -14.99 8.85 3.67
CA PHE A 174 -13.61 8.96 4.19
C PHE A 174 -13.53 9.95 5.34
N ILE A 175 -14.20 11.09 5.22
CA ILE A 175 -14.19 12.13 6.26
C ILE A 175 -14.84 11.60 7.54
N VAL A 176 -16.06 11.06 7.43
CA VAL A 176 -16.82 10.56 8.59
C VAL A 176 -16.09 9.38 9.24
N SER A 177 -15.55 8.45 8.46
CA SER A 177 -14.81 7.31 9.00
C SER A 177 -13.53 7.73 9.74
N ASN A 178 -12.77 8.70 9.22
CA ASN A 178 -11.59 9.24 9.89
C ASN A 178 -11.96 9.91 11.21
N PHE A 179 -13.03 10.72 11.25
CA PHE A 179 -13.52 11.33 12.50
C PHE A 179 -13.98 10.28 13.51
N ALA A 180 -14.74 9.27 13.08
CA ALA A 180 -15.16 8.18 13.95
C ALA A 180 -13.94 7.43 14.52
N GLY A 181 -12.95 7.12 13.69
CA GLY A 181 -11.69 6.51 14.14
C GLY A 181 -10.93 7.38 15.12
N MET A 182 -10.86 8.70 14.89
CA MET A 182 -10.22 9.66 15.76
C MET A 182 -10.91 9.74 17.14
N ILE A 183 -12.24 9.81 17.19
CA ILE A 183 -13.03 9.79 18.41
C ILE A 183 -12.73 8.51 19.23
N LEU A 184 -12.69 7.36 18.56
CA LEU A 184 -12.38 6.09 19.21
C LEU A 184 -10.95 6.05 19.75
N LEU A 185 -9.96 6.58 19.02
CA LEU A 185 -8.59 6.68 19.51
C LEU A 185 -8.51 7.56 20.77
N VAL A 186 -9.21 8.70 20.77
CA VAL A 186 -9.23 9.61 21.91
C VAL A 186 -9.92 8.98 23.14
N THR A 187 -11.03 8.27 22.95
CA THR A 187 -11.81 7.66 24.04
C THR A 187 -11.17 6.37 24.55
N LEU A 188 -11.01 5.35 23.68
CA LEU A 188 -10.45 4.04 24.04
C LEU A 188 -8.95 4.12 24.38
N GLY A 189 -8.20 4.97 23.67
CA GLY A 189 -6.81 5.26 23.95
C GLY A 189 -6.59 6.12 25.20
N LYS A 190 -7.66 6.67 25.77
CA LYS A 190 -7.63 7.64 26.89
C LYS A 190 -6.74 8.84 26.58
N MET A 191 -6.77 9.32 25.33
CA MET A 191 -5.89 10.41 24.89
C MET A 191 -6.33 11.77 25.41
N HIS A 192 -7.60 11.92 25.84
CA HIS A 192 -8.10 13.15 26.45
C HIS A 192 -7.22 13.61 27.61
N VAL A 193 -6.54 12.70 28.31
CA VAL A 193 -5.61 13.02 29.41
C VAL A 193 -4.41 13.84 28.93
N TYR A 194 -4.00 13.70 27.67
CA TYR A 194 -2.82 14.36 27.08
C TYR A 194 -3.13 15.77 26.54
N PHE A 195 -4.40 16.18 26.41
CA PHE A 195 -4.83 17.52 25.99
C PHE A 195 -4.61 18.56 27.11
N LYS A 196 -3.44 18.54 27.74
CA LYS A 196 -3.09 19.52 28.76
C LYS A 196 -2.41 20.73 28.14
N ILE A 197 -2.94 21.93 28.43
CA ILE A 197 -2.32 23.19 28.03
C ILE A 197 -1.04 23.40 28.84
N GLY A 198 0.01 23.91 28.22
CA GLY A 198 1.28 24.18 28.87
C GLY A 198 2.37 24.59 27.89
N LYS A 199 3.53 24.96 28.39
CA LYS A 199 4.67 25.36 27.55
C LYS A 199 5.21 24.17 26.76
N ILE A 200 5.59 24.43 25.52
CA ILE A 200 6.24 23.45 24.64
C ILE A 200 7.74 23.45 24.98
N ASP A 201 8.30 22.27 25.18
CA ASP A 201 9.75 22.09 25.26
C ASP A 201 10.35 22.29 23.87
N LYS A 202 11.00 23.45 23.67
CA LYS A 202 11.62 23.83 22.41
C LYS A 202 12.81 22.93 22.04
N LYS A 203 13.53 22.38 23.03
CA LYS A 203 14.66 21.47 22.80
C LYS A 203 14.14 20.16 22.25
N LEU A 204 13.17 19.53 22.91
CA LEU A 204 12.54 18.31 22.45
C LEU A 204 11.87 18.51 21.08
N MET A 205 11.19 19.64 20.86
CA MET A 205 10.58 19.97 19.57
C MET A 205 11.62 20.00 18.44
N LYS A 206 12.78 20.63 18.69
CA LYS A 206 13.88 20.69 17.72
C LYS A 206 14.44 19.30 17.41
N GLU A 207 14.61 18.45 18.43
CA GLU A 207 15.07 17.08 18.27
C GLU A 207 14.07 16.24 17.45
N MET A 208 12.77 16.33 17.76
CA MET A 208 11.70 15.64 17.02
C MET A 208 11.62 16.12 15.56
N LEU A 209 11.75 17.41 15.29
CA LEU A 209 11.76 17.95 13.92
C LEU A 209 13.03 17.51 13.18
N PHE A 210 14.20 17.55 13.81
CA PHE A 210 15.45 17.09 13.20
C PHE A 210 15.37 15.60 12.80
N TYR A 211 14.68 14.79 13.60
CA TYR A 211 14.41 13.38 13.28
C TYR A 211 13.42 13.23 12.11
N SER A 212 12.33 14.02 12.07
CA SER A 212 11.24 13.81 11.14
C SER A 212 11.45 14.48 9.76
N LEU A 213 12.09 15.65 9.69
CA LEU A 213 12.25 16.40 8.44
C LEU A 213 12.94 15.60 7.31
N PRO A 214 14.01 14.81 7.55
CA PRO A 214 14.59 13.98 6.50
C PRO A 214 13.63 12.91 5.95
N MET A 215 12.62 12.51 6.73
CA MET A 215 11.65 11.51 6.29
C MET A 215 10.66 12.05 5.25
N ILE A 216 10.52 13.39 5.14
CA ILE A 216 9.72 14.02 4.08
C ILE A 216 10.22 13.59 2.70
N THR A 217 11.53 13.65 2.48
CA THR A 217 12.14 13.26 1.20
C THR A 217 11.83 11.80 0.86
N ASN A 218 11.90 10.92 1.85
CA ASN A 218 11.55 9.52 1.66
C ASN A 218 10.06 9.35 1.30
N SER A 219 9.17 10.06 1.99
CA SER A 219 7.71 9.99 1.74
C SER A 219 7.35 10.52 0.34
N ILE A 220 7.98 11.62 -0.10
CA ILE A 220 7.79 12.18 -1.43
C ILE A 220 8.34 11.23 -2.51
N SER A 221 9.52 10.66 -2.31
CA SER A 221 10.09 9.68 -3.25
C SER A 221 9.19 8.46 -3.42
N TRP A 222 8.63 7.99 -2.32
CA TRP A 222 7.67 6.89 -2.33
C TRP A 222 6.37 7.26 -3.06
N TRP A 223 5.86 8.47 -2.82
CA TRP A 223 4.69 8.99 -3.50
C TRP A 223 4.92 9.12 -5.02
N ILE A 224 6.07 9.67 -5.45
CA ILE A 224 6.43 9.78 -6.86
C ILE A 224 6.39 8.41 -7.53
N SER A 225 7.01 7.40 -6.92
CA SER A 225 7.08 6.04 -7.48
C SER A 225 5.72 5.33 -7.59
N ASN A 226 4.74 5.72 -6.76
CA ASN A 226 3.46 5.00 -6.67
C ASN A 226 2.25 5.78 -7.19
N SER A 227 2.40 7.08 -7.45
CA SER A 227 1.23 7.93 -7.71
C SER A 227 1.44 9.02 -8.75
N SER A 228 2.68 9.28 -9.20
CA SER A 228 2.93 10.35 -10.19
C SER A 228 2.29 10.06 -11.55
N ASP A 229 2.18 8.79 -11.91
CA ASP A 229 1.51 8.30 -13.12
C ASP A 229 0.05 8.77 -13.22
N LYS A 230 -0.67 8.80 -12.11
CA LYS A 230 -2.07 9.25 -12.04
C LYS A 230 -2.22 10.74 -12.37
N TYR A 231 -1.27 11.56 -11.93
CA TYR A 231 -1.24 12.98 -12.26
C TYR A 231 -0.92 13.22 -13.73
N ILE A 232 0.13 12.56 -14.23
CA ILE A 232 0.54 12.67 -15.63
C ILE A 232 -0.60 12.19 -16.54
N LEU A 233 -1.23 11.06 -16.17
CA LEU A 233 -2.37 10.51 -16.91
C LEU A 233 -3.56 11.45 -16.89
N THR A 234 -3.89 12.03 -15.73
CA THR A 234 -5.00 13.01 -15.66
C THR A 234 -4.72 14.27 -16.45
N PHE A 235 -3.49 14.77 -16.41
CA PHE A 235 -3.09 15.97 -17.15
C PHE A 235 -3.14 15.75 -18.66
N LEU A 236 -2.70 14.59 -19.15
CA LEU A 236 -2.62 14.29 -20.57
C LEU A 236 -3.91 13.69 -21.15
N CYS A 237 -4.63 12.88 -20.39
CA CYS A 237 -5.75 12.08 -20.87
C CYS A 237 -7.09 12.36 -20.16
N GLY A 238 -7.07 13.14 -19.07
CA GLY A 238 -8.26 13.49 -18.31
C GLY A 238 -8.60 12.52 -17.16
N ALA A 239 -9.53 12.97 -16.30
CA ALA A 239 -9.93 12.24 -15.09
C ALA A 239 -10.63 10.90 -15.38
N THR A 240 -11.35 10.80 -16.49
CA THR A 240 -12.03 9.57 -16.92
C THR A 240 -11.06 8.40 -17.06
N ILE A 241 -9.97 8.62 -17.80
CA ILE A 241 -8.95 7.59 -18.02
C ILE A 241 -8.20 7.27 -16.71
N ASN A 242 -7.92 8.29 -15.88
CA ASN A 242 -7.35 8.07 -14.56
C ASN A 242 -8.29 7.22 -13.67
N GLY A 243 -9.60 7.44 -13.73
CA GLY A 243 -10.57 6.66 -12.96
C GLY A 243 -10.55 5.17 -13.34
N ILE A 244 -10.53 4.86 -14.63
CA ILE A 244 -10.42 3.47 -15.12
C ILE A 244 -9.07 2.86 -14.67
N TYR A 245 -7.98 3.60 -14.83
CA TYR A 245 -6.65 3.15 -14.42
C TYR A 245 -6.55 2.90 -12.92
N SER A 246 -7.10 3.80 -12.09
CA SER A 246 -7.07 3.66 -10.63
C SER A 246 -7.88 2.48 -10.12
N VAL A 247 -8.98 2.13 -10.80
CA VAL A 247 -9.74 0.92 -10.50
C VAL A 247 -8.96 -0.33 -10.93
N ALA A 248 -8.23 -0.28 -12.05
CA ALA A 248 -7.40 -1.42 -12.51
C ALA A 248 -6.39 -1.89 -11.46
N TYR A 249 -5.88 -1.00 -10.59
CA TYR A 249 -4.98 -1.36 -9.48
C TYR A 249 -5.62 -2.27 -8.44
N LYS A 250 -6.96 -2.33 -8.34
CA LYS A 250 -7.63 -3.07 -7.27
C LYS A 250 -7.40 -4.58 -7.35
N ILE A 251 -7.43 -5.17 -8.53
CA ILE A 251 -7.15 -6.61 -8.70
C ILE A 251 -5.68 -6.94 -8.37
N PRO A 252 -4.66 -6.24 -8.92
CA PRO A 252 -3.26 -6.47 -8.55
C PRO A 252 -2.93 -6.28 -7.06
N THR A 253 -3.68 -5.46 -6.33
CA THR A 253 -3.48 -5.32 -4.87
C THR A 253 -3.66 -6.62 -4.09
N ILE A 254 -4.38 -7.62 -4.63
CA ILE A 254 -4.45 -8.96 -4.04
C ILE A 254 -3.02 -9.53 -3.88
N LEU A 255 -2.17 -9.35 -4.89
CA LEU A 255 -0.78 -9.80 -4.84
C LEU A 255 0.02 -9.04 -3.77
N SER A 256 -0.23 -7.70 -3.63
CA SER A 256 0.40 -6.90 -2.55
C SER A 256 0.04 -7.41 -1.17
N VAL A 257 -1.20 -7.84 -0.98
CA VAL A 257 -1.66 -8.40 0.29
C VAL A 257 -0.89 -9.69 0.57
N CYS A 258 -0.75 -10.58 -0.43
CA CYS A 258 -0.02 -11.84 -0.29
C CYS A 258 1.43 -11.61 0.12
N TYR A 259 2.19 -10.78 -0.62
CA TYR A 259 3.58 -10.54 -0.25
C TYR A 259 3.74 -9.68 1.00
N GLY A 260 2.79 -8.79 1.29
CA GLY A 260 2.79 -7.96 2.51
C GLY A 260 2.67 -8.78 3.79
N VAL A 261 1.81 -9.79 3.81
CA VAL A 261 1.71 -10.76 4.92
C VAL A 261 3.03 -11.53 5.07
N PHE A 262 3.56 -12.02 3.94
CA PHE A 262 4.83 -12.72 3.93
C PHE A 262 5.97 -11.83 4.46
N MET A 263 6.11 -10.60 3.96
CA MET A 263 7.15 -9.67 4.36
C MET A 263 7.04 -9.24 5.82
N SER A 264 5.82 -9.20 6.39
CA SER A 264 5.62 -8.88 7.80
C SER A 264 6.17 -9.99 8.72
N ALA A 265 6.01 -11.25 8.33
CA ALA A 265 6.61 -12.39 9.03
C ALA A 265 8.13 -12.48 8.80
N TRP A 266 8.56 -12.23 7.55
CA TRP A 266 9.95 -12.27 7.13
C TRP A 266 10.84 -11.30 7.89
N ARG A 267 10.42 -10.03 8.02
CA ARG A 267 11.21 -8.99 8.71
C ARG A 267 11.56 -9.34 10.16
N LEU A 268 10.78 -10.18 10.81
CA LEU A 268 11.07 -10.66 12.17
C LEU A 268 12.18 -11.72 12.17
N SER A 269 12.23 -12.57 11.14
CA SER A 269 13.21 -13.67 11.03
C SER A 269 14.53 -13.22 10.37
N ALA A 270 14.50 -12.16 9.56
CA ALA A 270 15.64 -11.73 8.76
C ALA A 270 16.77 -11.06 9.56
N VAL A 271 16.53 -10.67 10.82
CA VAL A 271 17.46 -9.86 11.63
C VAL A 271 18.36 -10.75 12.51
N ASP A 272 17.92 -11.96 12.85
CA ASP A 272 18.55 -12.73 13.94
C ASP A 272 19.87 -13.43 13.52
N ASP A 273 20.12 -13.73 12.21
CA ASP A 273 21.24 -14.55 11.77
C ASP A 273 22.02 -14.00 10.55
N PHE A 274 22.20 -12.69 10.43
CA PHE A 274 22.83 -12.08 9.25
C PHE A 274 24.36 -12.31 9.25
N GLY A 275 24.91 -12.91 8.16
CA GLY A 275 26.34 -12.95 7.89
C GLY A 275 27.00 -14.36 7.88
N SER A 276 26.23 -15.44 7.89
CA SER A 276 26.75 -16.83 7.77
C SER A 276 26.37 -17.45 6.41
N GLU A 277 27.09 -18.48 5.96
CA GLU A 277 26.72 -19.25 4.76
C GLU A 277 25.33 -19.94 4.90
N GLU A 278 24.94 -20.24 6.11
CA GLU A 278 23.64 -20.80 6.45
C GLU A 278 22.53 -19.77 6.17
N THR A 279 22.80 -18.50 6.44
CA THR A 279 21.93 -17.36 6.10
C THR A 279 21.76 -17.21 4.61
N ASP A 280 22.82 -17.28 3.80
CA ASP A 280 22.76 -17.17 2.33
C ASP A 280 21.85 -18.25 1.73
N ARG A 281 21.97 -19.49 2.22
CA ARG A 281 21.13 -20.62 1.82
C ARG A 281 19.67 -20.42 2.23
N PHE A 282 19.43 -19.96 3.43
CA PHE A 282 18.09 -19.69 3.96
C PHE A 282 17.39 -18.60 3.13
N TYR A 283 18.06 -17.45 2.90
CA TYR A 283 17.51 -16.37 2.06
C TYR A 283 17.25 -16.84 0.63
N SER A 284 18.12 -17.68 0.04
CA SER A 284 17.94 -18.26 -1.30
C SER A 284 16.69 -19.13 -1.37
N GLN A 285 16.44 -19.96 -0.37
CA GLN A 285 15.25 -20.80 -0.30
C GLN A 285 13.97 -19.96 -0.18
N ILE A 286 13.99 -18.96 0.68
CA ILE A 286 12.85 -18.08 0.90
C ILE A 286 12.53 -17.25 -0.33
N LEU A 287 13.54 -16.66 -0.99
CA LEU A 287 13.38 -15.94 -2.25
C LEU A 287 12.78 -16.84 -3.34
N THR A 288 13.26 -18.07 -3.44
CA THR A 288 12.75 -19.06 -4.39
C THR A 288 11.28 -19.37 -4.13
N LYS A 289 10.90 -19.65 -2.88
CA LYS A 289 9.51 -19.92 -2.48
C LYS A 289 8.62 -18.73 -2.75
N MET A 290 9.05 -17.52 -2.38
CA MET A 290 8.32 -16.28 -2.62
C MET A 290 8.10 -16.05 -4.12
N THR A 291 9.15 -16.20 -4.94
CA THR A 291 9.06 -16.01 -6.40
C THR A 291 8.08 -16.99 -7.03
N LYS A 292 8.19 -18.29 -6.72
CA LYS A 292 7.25 -19.31 -7.20
C LYS A 292 5.81 -19.02 -6.78
N THR A 293 5.60 -18.64 -5.51
CA THR A 293 4.26 -18.29 -4.98
C THR A 293 3.68 -17.09 -5.72
N LEU A 294 4.46 -16.02 -5.91
CA LEU A 294 3.98 -14.83 -6.60
C LEU A 294 3.66 -15.09 -8.07
N ILE A 295 4.45 -15.94 -8.76
CA ILE A 295 4.17 -16.36 -10.15
C ILE A 295 2.86 -17.16 -10.22
N ILE A 296 2.65 -18.14 -9.32
CA ILE A 296 1.43 -18.97 -9.29
C ILE A 296 0.20 -18.11 -9.02
N VAL A 297 0.24 -17.28 -7.97
CA VAL A 297 -0.88 -16.41 -7.59
C VAL A 297 -1.13 -15.36 -8.67
N GLY A 298 -0.07 -14.73 -9.21
CA GLY A 298 -0.18 -13.76 -10.29
C GLY A 298 -0.78 -14.37 -11.56
N ALA A 299 -0.33 -15.57 -11.95
CA ALA A 299 -0.88 -16.31 -13.09
C ALA A 299 -2.36 -16.68 -12.86
N GLY A 300 -2.73 -17.08 -11.64
CA GLY A 300 -4.13 -17.30 -11.27
C GLY A 300 -4.98 -16.02 -11.39
N ILE A 301 -4.48 -14.88 -10.92
CA ILE A 301 -5.16 -13.58 -11.08
C ILE A 301 -5.34 -13.24 -12.56
N VAL A 302 -4.31 -13.41 -13.39
CA VAL A 302 -4.36 -13.13 -14.83
C VAL A 302 -5.31 -14.09 -15.54
N LEU A 303 -5.33 -15.39 -15.20
CA LEU A 303 -6.27 -16.37 -15.75
C LEU A 303 -7.73 -15.97 -15.48
N PHE A 304 -8.03 -15.63 -14.23
CA PHE A 304 -9.38 -15.27 -13.81
C PHE A 304 -9.70 -13.78 -13.96
N ASN A 305 -8.84 -12.99 -14.59
CA ASN A 305 -8.97 -11.54 -14.73
C ASN A 305 -10.35 -11.12 -15.23
N LYS A 306 -10.86 -11.73 -16.29
CA LYS A 306 -12.16 -11.40 -16.89
C LYS A 306 -13.34 -11.70 -15.93
N ILE A 307 -13.23 -12.77 -15.14
CA ILE A 307 -14.22 -13.16 -14.14
C ILE A 307 -14.18 -12.19 -12.97
N LEU A 308 -12.98 -11.88 -12.46
CA LEU A 308 -12.77 -10.91 -11.39
C LEU A 308 -13.25 -9.52 -11.81
N ALA A 309 -12.95 -9.11 -13.05
CA ALA A 309 -13.41 -7.84 -13.60
C ALA A 309 -14.94 -7.77 -13.72
N LYS A 310 -15.61 -8.83 -14.16
CA LYS A 310 -17.09 -8.90 -14.19
C LYS A 310 -17.71 -8.74 -12.81
N PHE A 311 -17.06 -9.24 -11.78
CA PHE A 311 -17.53 -9.12 -10.41
C PHE A 311 -17.26 -7.73 -9.81
N LEU A 312 -16.10 -7.13 -10.13
CA LEU A 312 -15.62 -5.92 -9.47
C LEU A 312 -15.93 -4.62 -10.25
N TYR A 313 -15.99 -4.69 -11.59
CA TYR A 313 -16.03 -3.51 -12.44
C TYR A 313 -17.35 -3.44 -13.19
N ALA A 314 -18.20 -2.49 -12.79
CA ALA A 314 -19.46 -2.21 -13.47
C ALA A 314 -19.25 -1.14 -14.56
N LYS A 315 -20.18 -1.07 -15.53
CA LYS A 315 -20.25 -0.05 -16.56
C LYS A 315 -18.92 0.12 -17.33
N ASP A 316 -18.51 1.34 -17.58
CA ASP A 316 -17.29 1.70 -18.32
C ASP A 316 -16.00 1.29 -17.62
N PHE A 317 -16.06 1.02 -16.31
CA PHE A 317 -14.91 0.50 -15.57
C PHE A 317 -14.50 -0.91 -15.99
N PHE A 318 -15.33 -1.64 -16.72
CA PHE A 318 -14.99 -2.98 -17.18
C PHE A 318 -13.75 -2.98 -18.11
N SER A 319 -13.48 -1.88 -18.81
CA SER A 319 -12.27 -1.69 -19.62
C SER A 319 -10.98 -1.70 -18.80
N ALA A 320 -11.04 -1.44 -17.48
CA ALA A 320 -9.90 -1.50 -16.58
C ALA A 320 -9.21 -2.88 -16.58
N ARG A 321 -9.95 -3.97 -16.94
CA ARG A 321 -9.39 -5.33 -17.05
C ARG A 321 -8.21 -5.46 -18.00
N GLU A 322 -8.13 -4.58 -19.01
CA GLU A 322 -7.07 -4.61 -20.02
C GLU A 322 -5.69 -4.26 -19.44
N PHE A 323 -5.66 -3.43 -18.40
CA PHE A 323 -4.43 -3.00 -17.74
C PHE A 323 -3.99 -3.97 -16.62
N VAL A 324 -4.91 -4.77 -16.09
CA VAL A 324 -4.68 -5.68 -14.96
C VAL A 324 -3.51 -6.64 -15.19
N PRO A 325 -3.38 -7.35 -16.35
CA PRO A 325 -2.29 -8.30 -16.53
C PRO A 325 -0.90 -7.65 -16.42
N VAL A 326 -0.72 -6.46 -17.01
CA VAL A 326 0.54 -5.71 -16.96
C VAL A 326 0.81 -5.22 -15.52
N LEU A 327 -0.21 -4.73 -14.82
CA LEU A 327 -0.08 -4.31 -13.44
C LEU A 327 0.20 -5.49 -12.48
N VAL A 328 -0.32 -6.69 -12.75
CA VAL A 328 0.01 -7.90 -11.96
C VAL A 328 1.50 -8.23 -12.07
N ILE A 329 2.09 -8.12 -13.29
CA ILE A 329 3.55 -8.26 -13.47
C ILE A 329 4.28 -7.15 -12.66
N ALA A 330 3.83 -5.91 -12.75
CA ALA A 330 4.43 -4.80 -12.01
C ALA A 330 4.45 -5.07 -10.49
N PHE A 331 3.32 -5.53 -9.93
CA PHE A 331 3.22 -5.85 -8.50
C PHE A 331 4.07 -7.07 -8.09
N LEU A 332 4.25 -8.04 -8.97
CA LEU A 332 5.18 -9.15 -8.76
C LEU A 332 6.62 -8.63 -8.66
N LEU A 333 7.05 -7.81 -9.63
CA LEU A 333 8.39 -7.21 -9.64
C LEU A 333 8.61 -6.33 -8.40
N HIS A 334 7.60 -5.55 -7.99
CA HIS A 334 7.65 -4.76 -6.77
C HIS A 334 7.82 -5.62 -5.52
N GLY A 335 7.05 -6.71 -5.38
CA GLY A 335 7.15 -7.63 -4.24
C GLY A 335 8.53 -8.26 -4.12
N LEU A 336 9.13 -8.69 -5.24
CA LEU A 336 10.51 -9.19 -5.28
C LEU A 336 11.52 -8.09 -4.93
N GLY A 337 11.32 -6.87 -5.42
CA GLY A 337 12.13 -5.70 -5.08
C GLY A 337 12.10 -5.39 -3.59
N GLU A 338 10.95 -5.55 -2.91
CA GLU A 338 10.81 -5.39 -1.45
C GLU A 338 11.58 -6.48 -0.68
N PHE A 339 11.59 -7.72 -1.18
CA PHE A 339 12.40 -8.78 -0.57
C PHE A 339 13.90 -8.44 -0.62
N TYR A 340 14.42 -8.03 -1.77
CA TYR A 340 15.81 -7.56 -1.87
C TYR A 340 16.06 -6.31 -1.02
N GLY A 341 15.05 -5.44 -0.85
CA GLY A 341 15.08 -4.32 0.06
C GLY A 341 15.31 -4.72 1.53
N SER A 342 14.80 -5.88 1.94
CA SER A 342 15.03 -6.40 3.30
C SER A 342 16.49 -6.79 3.56
N VAL A 343 17.22 -7.25 2.54
CA VAL A 343 18.65 -7.55 2.63
C VAL A 343 19.43 -6.28 3.01
N TYR A 344 19.11 -5.14 2.37
CA TYR A 344 19.77 -3.86 2.68
C TYR A 344 19.45 -3.36 4.09
N THR A 345 18.22 -3.56 4.57
CA THR A 345 17.85 -3.17 5.93
C THR A 345 18.55 -4.03 6.97
N SER A 346 18.69 -5.33 6.72
CA SER A 346 19.42 -6.27 7.58
C SER A 346 20.92 -5.97 7.60
N ALA A 347 21.50 -5.63 6.43
CA ALA A 347 22.92 -5.23 6.29
C ALA A 347 23.19 -3.79 6.75
N LYS A 348 22.18 -3.02 7.17
CA LYS A 348 22.29 -1.58 7.51
C LYS A 348 22.82 -0.71 6.36
N CYS A 349 22.62 -1.12 5.11
CA CYS A 349 23.11 -0.47 3.89
C CYS A 349 21.97 0.32 3.19
N THR A 350 21.32 1.25 3.90
CA THR A 350 20.12 1.96 3.45
C THR A 350 20.33 2.92 2.27
N LYS A 351 21.57 3.35 2.02
CA LYS A 351 21.91 4.24 0.89
C LYS A 351 21.50 3.65 -0.45
N MET A 352 21.77 2.36 -0.67
CA MET A 352 21.47 1.69 -1.92
C MET A 352 19.95 1.46 -2.10
N LEU A 353 19.22 1.30 -1.00
CA LEU A 353 17.75 1.28 -1.01
C LEU A 353 17.20 2.59 -1.58
N PHE A 354 17.75 3.73 -1.15
CA PHE A 354 17.39 5.06 -1.65
C PHE A 354 17.72 5.23 -3.14
N TYR A 355 18.97 4.94 -3.57
CA TYR A 355 19.37 5.12 -4.96
C TYR A 355 18.58 4.24 -5.94
N SER A 356 18.30 2.99 -5.58
CA SER A 356 17.47 2.11 -6.41
C SER A 356 16.03 2.63 -6.55
N SER A 357 15.44 3.14 -5.47
CA SER A 357 14.09 3.73 -5.51
C SER A 357 14.06 5.02 -6.32
N LEU A 358 15.10 5.87 -6.19
CA LEU A 358 15.23 7.10 -6.99
C LEU A 358 15.36 6.79 -8.49
N ALA A 359 16.20 5.82 -8.85
CA ALA A 359 16.36 5.39 -10.25
C ALA A 359 15.02 4.89 -10.82
N GLY A 360 14.25 4.10 -10.05
CA GLY A 360 12.91 3.68 -10.44
C GLY A 360 11.95 4.85 -10.61
N ALA A 361 11.94 5.82 -9.69
CA ALA A 361 11.08 7.00 -9.78
C ALA A 361 11.39 7.85 -11.01
N VAL A 362 12.66 8.12 -11.29
CA VAL A 362 13.09 8.85 -12.50
C VAL A 362 12.69 8.09 -13.76
N CYS A 363 12.94 6.77 -13.81
CA CYS A 363 12.54 5.91 -14.92
C CYS A 363 11.02 5.97 -15.13
N ASN A 364 10.23 5.89 -14.05
CA ASN A 364 8.76 5.97 -14.11
C ASN A 364 8.28 7.30 -14.72
N ILE A 365 8.80 8.43 -14.25
CA ILE A 365 8.41 9.76 -14.76
C ILE A 365 8.76 9.86 -16.24
N VAL A 366 9.99 9.53 -16.64
CA VAL A 366 10.44 9.61 -18.04
C VAL A 366 9.58 8.74 -18.94
N LEU A 367 9.32 7.49 -18.54
CA LEU A 367 8.51 6.56 -19.32
C LEU A 367 7.04 6.98 -19.36
N ASN A 368 6.48 7.57 -18.30
CA ASN A 368 5.12 8.09 -18.30
C ASN A 368 4.96 9.20 -19.36
N PHE A 369 5.87 10.18 -19.40
CA PHE A 369 5.83 11.22 -20.44
C PHE A 369 6.05 10.68 -21.85
N ALA A 370 6.82 9.61 -22.01
CA ALA A 370 7.06 9.00 -23.34
C ALA A 370 5.91 8.11 -23.80
N LEU A 371 5.29 7.33 -22.91
CA LEU A 371 4.33 6.28 -23.26
C LEU A 371 2.86 6.72 -23.14
N ILE A 372 2.51 7.55 -22.15
CA ILE A 372 1.11 7.98 -21.93
C ILE A 372 0.54 8.71 -23.15
N PRO A 373 1.25 9.62 -23.85
CA PRO A 373 0.69 10.28 -25.03
C PRO A 373 0.29 9.32 -26.16
N LYS A 374 0.94 8.15 -26.24
CA LYS A 374 0.70 7.15 -27.30
C LYS A 374 -0.26 6.04 -26.86
N PHE A 375 -0.14 5.59 -25.60
CA PHE A 375 -0.81 4.40 -25.10
C PHE A 375 -1.75 4.67 -23.92
N GLN A 376 -1.92 5.93 -23.52
CA GLN A 376 -2.79 6.35 -22.42
C GLN A 376 -2.53 5.51 -21.14
N ALA A 377 -3.57 4.94 -20.53
CA ALA A 377 -3.47 4.15 -19.30
C ALA A 377 -2.58 2.89 -19.45
N MET A 378 -2.53 2.28 -20.64
CA MET A 378 -1.60 1.17 -20.90
C MET A 378 -0.15 1.64 -20.84
N GLY A 379 0.13 2.86 -21.34
CA GLY A 379 1.46 3.47 -21.23
C GLY A 379 1.89 3.66 -19.77
N ALA A 380 0.98 4.10 -18.90
CA ALA A 380 1.23 4.23 -17.47
C ALA A 380 1.50 2.86 -16.80
N ALA A 381 0.71 1.83 -17.15
CA ALA A 381 0.91 0.47 -16.64
C ALA A 381 2.28 -0.11 -17.03
N ILE A 382 2.68 0.08 -18.30
CA ILE A 382 3.99 -0.36 -18.81
C ILE A 382 5.13 0.42 -18.14
N ALA A 383 4.99 1.75 -17.98
CA ALA A 383 5.97 2.58 -17.30
C ALA A 383 6.20 2.11 -15.84
N THR A 384 5.12 1.80 -15.13
CA THR A 384 5.17 1.28 -13.76
C THR A 384 5.84 -0.11 -13.72
N MET A 385 5.48 -1.00 -14.64
CA MET A 385 6.10 -2.33 -14.74
C MET A 385 7.61 -2.25 -14.98
N ILE A 386 8.05 -1.44 -15.93
CA ILE A 386 9.48 -1.27 -16.26
C ILE A 386 10.22 -0.66 -15.07
N SER A 387 9.64 0.35 -14.42
CA SER A 387 10.25 1.04 -13.27
C SER A 387 10.48 0.10 -12.08
N TYR A 388 9.51 -0.74 -11.76
CA TYR A 388 9.69 -1.77 -10.73
C TYR A 388 10.70 -2.83 -11.16
N GLY A 389 10.77 -3.15 -12.46
CA GLY A 389 11.82 -4.01 -13.03
C GLY A 389 13.22 -3.41 -12.85
N VAL A 390 13.39 -2.11 -13.06
CA VAL A 390 14.65 -1.38 -12.82
C VAL A 390 15.05 -1.44 -11.35
N ILE A 391 14.11 -1.15 -10.45
CA ILE A 391 14.35 -1.25 -8.99
C ILE A 391 14.81 -2.67 -8.62
N LEU A 392 14.09 -3.69 -9.10
CA LEU A 392 14.42 -5.10 -8.85
C LEU A 392 15.80 -5.44 -9.39
N ALA A 393 16.11 -5.08 -10.64
CA ALA A 393 17.39 -5.36 -11.27
C ALA A 393 18.56 -4.74 -10.50
N ILE A 394 18.48 -3.45 -10.16
CA ILE A 394 19.52 -2.77 -9.37
C ILE A 394 19.71 -3.47 -8.02
N ARG A 395 18.62 -3.77 -7.31
CA ARG A 395 18.68 -4.44 -6.03
C ARG A 395 19.23 -5.85 -6.12
N ALA A 396 18.79 -6.64 -7.09
CA ALA A 396 19.25 -8.02 -7.29
C ALA A 396 20.73 -8.11 -7.67
N ILE A 397 21.21 -7.18 -8.51
CA ILE A 397 22.64 -7.15 -8.92
C ILE A 397 23.51 -6.71 -7.73
N HIS A 398 23.18 -5.61 -7.08
CA HIS A 398 24.00 -5.07 -5.99
C HIS A 398 23.94 -5.94 -4.73
N SER A 399 22.81 -6.62 -4.43
CA SER A 399 22.72 -7.50 -3.26
C SER A 399 23.72 -8.65 -3.27
N ARG A 400 24.24 -9.02 -4.45
CA ARG A 400 25.29 -10.05 -4.59
C ARG A 400 26.62 -9.65 -3.92
N THR A 401 26.84 -8.35 -3.70
CA THR A 401 28.02 -7.85 -2.98
C THR A 401 27.87 -8.00 -1.45
N ILE A 402 26.62 -8.21 -0.98
CA ILE A 402 26.30 -8.31 0.44
C ILE A 402 26.07 -9.78 0.82
N MET A 403 25.38 -10.55 -0.05
CA MET A 403 24.94 -11.90 0.21
C MET A 403 24.89 -12.72 -1.09
N LYS A 404 25.39 -13.95 -1.06
CA LYS A 404 25.44 -14.85 -2.24
C LYS A 404 24.15 -15.68 -2.32
N MET A 405 23.06 -15.06 -2.77
CA MET A 405 21.82 -15.78 -2.98
C MET A 405 21.83 -16.54 -4.32
N THR A 406 21.51 -17.84 -4.25
CA THR A 406 21.35 -18.71 -5.42
C THR A 406 19.88 -19.07 -5.59
N ILE A 407 19.35 -18.90 -6.79
CA ILE A 407 17.98 -19.28 -7.16
C ILE A 407 18.03 -20.29 -8.33
N PRO A 408 17.07 -21.20 -8.46
CA PRO A 408 16.97 -22.11 -9.61
C PRO A 408 16.54 -21.33 -10.85
N ILE A 409 17.53 -20.67 -11.50
CA ILE A 409 17.31 -19.70 -12.59
C ILE A 409 16.45 -20.31 -13.71
N THR A 410 16.74 -21.53 -14.15
CA THR A 410 16.05 -22.16 -15.28
C THR A 410 14.55 -22.26 -15.06
N ASN A 411 14.12 -22.84 -13.95
CA ASN A 411 12.68 -23.02 -13.66
C ASN A 411 11.94 -21.69 -13.46
N ILE A 412 12.59 -20.74 -12.80
CA ILE A 412 12.00 -19.40 -12.57
C ILE A 412 11.90 -18.65 -13.90
N THR A 413 12.92 -18.70 -14.76
CA THR A 413 12.90 -18.03 -16.06
C THR A 413 11.82 -18.62 -16.96
N ILE A 414 11.72 -19.96 -17.07
CA ILE A 414 10.66 -20.61 -17.85
C ILE A 414 9.28 -20.19 -17.34
N SER A 415 9.04 -20.29 -16.03
CA SER A 415 7.76 -19.89 -15.42
C SER A 415 7.45 -18.40 -15.64
N SER A 416 8.45 -17.53 -15.58
CA SER A 416 8.29 -16.09 -15.82
C SER A 416 7.97 -15.77 -17.28
N VAL A 417 8.64 -16.43 -18.24
CA VAL A 417 8.35 -16.27 -19.67
C VAL A 417 6.93 -16.73 -19.98
N ILE A 418 6.52 -17.89 -19.48
CA ILE A 418 5.15 -18.39 -19.66
C ILE A 418 4.13 -17.43 -19.04
N PHE A 419 4.41 -16.89 -17.84
CA PHE A 419 3.55 -15.94 -17.17
C PHE A 419 3.41 -14.62 -17.96
N ILE A 420 4.50 -14.08 -18.51
CA ILE A 420 4.48 -12.89 -19.35
C ILE A 420 3.67 -13.15 -20.64
N THR A 421 3.89 -14.30 -21.28
CA THR A 421 3.13 -14.71 -22.48
C THR A 421 1.63 -14.79 -22.17
N MET A 422 1.27 -15.37 -21.02
CA MET A 422 -0.11 -15.45 -20.55
C MET A 422 -0.72 -14.04 -20.29
N ALA A 423 0.05 -13.12 -19.71
CA ALA A 423 -0.39 -11.75 -19.49
C ALA A 423 -0.64 -11.01 -20.82
N ILE A 424 0.23 -11.19 -21.82
CA ILE A 424 0.05 -10.62 -23.17
C ILE A 424 -1.23 -11.17 -23.81
N ILE A 425 -1.45 -12.49 -23.77
CA ILE A 425 -2.64 -13.15 -24.33
C ILE A 425 -3.92 -12.60 -23.70
N GLN A 426 -3.94 -12.41 -22.37
CA GLN A 426 -5.10 -11.88 -21.65
C GLN A 426 -5.31 -10.37 -21.89
N THR A 427 -4.26 -9.62 -22.20
CA THR A 427 -4.36 -8.19 -22.56
C THR A 427 -4.97 -8.04 -23.95
N ILE A 428 -4.61 -8.93 -24.92
CA ILE A 428 -5.16 -8.90 -26.29
C ILE A 428 -6.62 -9.40 -26.31
N ASP A 429 -7.00 -10.28 -25.41
CA ASP A 429 -8.35 -10.84 -25.17
C ASP A 429 -9.08 -11.31 -26.46
N PHE A 430 -8.47 -12.22 -27.20
CA PHE A 430 -9.09 -12.83 -28.37
C PHE A 430 -9.89 -14.09 -28.02
N GLN A 431 -10.69 -14.57 -28.97
CA GLN A 431 -11.50 -15.80 -28.80
C GLN A 431 -10.58 -17.01 -28.57
N GLY A 432 -10.67 -17.65 -27.40
CA GLY A 432 -9.78 -18.75 -26.98
C GLY A 432 -8.67 -18.34 -26.00
N SER A 433 -8.49 -17.04 -25.74
CA SER A 433 -7.45 -16.55 -24.79
C SER A 433 -7.53 -17.20 -23.41
N PHE A 434 -8.75 -17.48 -22.92
CA PHE A 434 -8.96 -18.18 -21.65
C PHE A 434 -8.44 -19.62 -21.66
N ILE A 435 -8.73 -20.38 -22.74
CA ILE A 435 -8.28 -21.79 -22.85
C ILE A 435 -6.77 -21.88 -22.92
N ILE A 436 -6.15 -21.03 -23.75
CA ILE A 436 -4.68 -20.99 -23.88
C ILE A 436 -4.06 -20.59 -22.55
N SER A 437 -4.61 -19.58 -21.87
CA SER A 437 -4.13 -19.17 -20.54
C SER A 437 -4.29 -20.26 -19.49
N ALA A 438 -5.36 -21.04 -19.53
CA ALA A 438 -5.56 -22.18 -18.63
C ALA A 438 -4.50 -23.27 -18.86
N ILE A 439 -4.17 -23.57 -20.12
CA ILE A 439 -3.08 -24.51 -20.45
C ILE A 439 -1.74 -23.99 -19.92
N LEU A 440 -1.42 -22.72 -20.18
CA LEU A 440 -0.20 -22.07 -19.68
C LEU A 440 -0.14 -22.07 -18.16
N PHE A 441 -1.26 -21.83 -17.48
CA PHE A 441 -1.34 -21.92 -16.03
C PHE A 441 -1.05 -23.32 -15.51
N CYS A 442 -1.61 -24.37 -16.15
CA CYS A 442 -1.29 -25.76 -15.81
C CYS A 442 0.19 -26.06 -15.99
N ILE A 443 0.83 -25.54 -17.04
CA ILE A 443 2.28 -25.68 -17.24
C ILE A 443 3.07 -24.99 -16.12
N ILE A 444 2.71 -23.74 -15.74
CA ILE A 444 3.33 -23.04 -14.60
C ILE A 444 3.16 -23.86 -13.32
N ALA A 445 1.97 -24.38 -13.04
CA ALA A 445 1.69 -25.19 -11.87
C ALA A 445 2.51 -26.50 -11.85
N PHE A 446 2.72 -27.12 -13.00
CA PHE A 446 3.55 -28.32 -13.17
C PHE A 446 5.02 -28.04 -12.86
N PHE A 447 5.60 -26.96 -13.41
CA PHE A 447 6.99 -26.57 -13.12
C PHE A 447 7.22 -26.14 -11.67
N ASN A 448 6.17 -25.72 -10.97
CA ASN A 448 6.22 -25.29 -9.57
C ASN A 448 5.40 -26.21 -8.65
N ARG A 449 5.25 -27.50 -9.01
CA ARG A 449 4.41 -28.48 -8.29
C ARG A 449 4.74 -28.62 -6.79
N ASP A 450 6.02 -28.48 -6.44
CA ASP A 450 6.50 -28.45 -5.07
C ASP A 450 5.79 -27.38 -4.25
N MET A 451 5.68 -26.16 -4.80
CA MET A 451 5.03 -25.04 -4.16
C MET A 451 3.50 -25.16 -4.14
N VAL A 452 2.91 -25.67 -5.24
CA VAL A 452 1.46 -25.93 -5.33
C VAL A 452 1.04 -26.91 -4.22
N VAL A 453 1.77 -28.01 -4.05
CA VAL A 453 1.49 -29.01 -2.99
C VAL A 453 1.68 -28.40 -1.61
N GLU A 454 2.70 -27.57 -1.39
CA GLU A 454 2.92 -26.87 -0.11
C GLU A 454 1.74 -25.93 0.22
N ILE A 455 1.27 -25.15 -0.75
CA ILE A 455 0.11 -24.25 -0.60
C ILE A 455 -1.16 -25.05 -0.27
N ILE A 456 -1.46 -26.11 -1.03
CA ILE A 456 -2.63 -26.96 -0.83
C ILE A 456 -2.58 -27.59 0.58
N ASN A 457 -1.44 -28.16 0.98
CA ASN A 457 -1.28 -28.77 2.29
C ASN A 457 -1.45 -27.76 3.43
N THR A 458 -0.98 -26.52 3.24
CA THR A 458 -1.14 -25.45 4.23
C THR A 458 -2.61 -25.03 4.38
N VAL A 459 -3.35 -24.96 3.29
CA VAL A 459 -4.78 -24.61 3.27
C VAL A 459 -5.62 -25.74 3.86
N LEU A 460 -5.33 -26.99 3.51
CA LEU A 460 -6.09 -28.16 3.95
C LEU A 460 -5.77 -28.61 5.40
N LYS A 461 -4.57 -28.36 5.92
CA LYS A 461 -4.15 -28.70 7.30
C LYS A 461 -4.76 -27.80 8.38
N LYS A 462 -5.72 -26.94 8.09
CA LYS A 462 -6.44 -26.15 9.09
C LYS A 462 -7.42 -27.00 9.89
N LYS A 463 -6.89 -27.80 10.87
CA LYS A 463 -7.49 -28.03 12.19
C LYS A 463 -6.37 -28.49 13.12
N PRO A 464 -5.95 -27.69 14.13
CA PRO A 464 -5.20 -28.27 15.23
C PRO A 464 -6.14 -29.25 15.94
N LYS A 465 -5.83 -30.55 15.91
CA LYS A 465 -6.44 -31.52 16.82
C LYS A 465 -6.21 -30.97 18.23
N LYS A 466 -7.31 -30.61 18.91
CA LYS A 466 -7.29 -30.47 20.37
C LYS A 466 -6.83 -31.80 20.92
N THR A 467 -5.57 -31.89 21.31
CA THR A 467 -5.09 -32.95 22.18
C THR A 467 -5.87 -32.80 23.47
N ALA A 468 -6.82 -33.69 23.68
CA ALA A 468 -7.43 -33.94 24.99
C ALA A 468 -6.28 -34.26 25.96
N LYS A 469 -6.08 -33.39 26.93
CA LYS A 469 -5.29 -33.75 28.12
C LYS A 469 -6.15 -34.71 28.91
N GLN A 470 -5.68 -35.94 29.04
CA GLN A 470 -5.92 -36.76 30.23
C GLN A 470 -5.09 -36.21 31.39
#